data_5a381452f9abf61fedfe30168b6e025d
#
_entry.id   5a381452f9abf61fedfe30168b6e025d
#
_cell.length_a   1.000
_cell.length_b   1.000
_cell.length_c   1.000
_cell.angle_alpha   90.00
_cell.angle_beta   90.00
_cell.angle_gamma   90.00
#
_symmetry.space_group_name_H-M   'P 1'
#
loop_
_entity.id
_entity.type
_entity.pdbx_description
1 polymer ?
#
loop_
_entity_poly.entity_id
_entity_poly.type
_entity_poly.pdbx_seq_one_letter_code
_entity_poly.pdbx_strand_id
1 'polypeptide(L)'
;MTELKRKATATPRLKDGAHTPFAEAYRALRTNLEYQADTQGVKSVLLAVPDEKSNQTVFAENLARTMAVGNKNVLLVDGDISNKKLTLHVGLCPEEKGFTDVLQGRCQLADAVKKCGTVSVLPAGTSVDDPAGLFAAGAEALLRRLEEEYDAVLVTAPPVCRATDAVVLGRVVKGTIVLVEAGTVPQDCVQKCRDALLAVGANLLGAVLTDYDPKKI
;
A
#
# COMPACT_ATOMS: atom_id res chain seq x y z
N MET A 1 20.01 -25.44 -23.79
CA MET A 1 18.82 -24.78 -23.18
C MET A 1 19.31 -23.52 -22.48
N THR A 2 19.14 -22.37 -23.11
CA THR A 2 19.68 -21.08 -22.65
C THR A 2 18.67 -20.47 -21.72
N GLU A 3 18.97 -20.43 -20.43
CA GLU A 3 18.18 -19.66 -19.44
C GLU A 3 18.23 -18.19 -19.79
N LEU A 4 17.14 -17.66 -20.34
CA LEU A 4 16.89 -16.24 -20.43
C LEU A 4 16.70 -15.69 -18.99
N LYS A 5 17.78 -15.21 -18.38
CA LYS A 5 17.71 -14.38 -17.18
C LYS A 5 16.86 -13.15 -17.51
N ARG A 6 15.56 -13.19 -17.18
CA ARG A 6 14.71 -12.00 -17.18
C ARG A 6 15.31 -11.02 -16.16
N LYS A 7 15.89 -9.91 -16.64
CA LYS A 7 16.12 -8.75 -15.82
C LYS A 7 14.73 -8.27 -15.39
N ALA A 8 14.41 -8.37 -14.09
CA ALA A 8 13.30 -7.67 -13.51
C ALA A 8 13.52 -6.18 -13.84
N THR A 9 12.70 -5.63 -14.71
CA THR A 9 12.69 -4.18 -14.96
C THR A 9 12.05 -3.58 -13.73
N ALA A 10 12.87 -2.98 -12.87
CA ALA A 10 12.37 -2.30 -11.67
C ALA A 10 11.34 -1.24 -12.11
N THR A 11 10.14 -1.28 -11.52
CA THR A 11 9.12 -0.24 -11.72
C THR A 11 9.77 1.14 -11.53
N PRO A 12 9.78 2.03 -12.54
CA PRO A 12 10.49 3.29 -12.41
C PRO A 12 9.79 4.22 -11.41
N ARG A 13 10.57 5.02 -10.69
CA ARG A 13 10.02 6.14 -9.93
C ARG A 13 9.48 7.18 -10.90
N LEU A 14 8.28 7.69 -10.65
CA LEU A 14 7.69 8.79 -11.41
C LEU A 14 8.53 10.04 -11.22
N LYS A 15 8.86 10.71 -12.35
CA LYS A 15 9.43 12.04 -12.33
C LYS A 15 8.29 13.06 -12.32
N ASP A 16 8.44 14.09 -11.51
CA ASP A 16 7.46 15.19 -11.45
C ASP A 16 7.27 15.83 -12.84
N GLY A 17 6.01 16.07 -13.22
CA GLY A 17 5.67 16.64 -14.53
C GLY A 17 5.81 15.70 -15.72
N ALA A 18 6.11 14.42 -15.56
CA ALA A 18 6.24 13.49 -16.68
C ALA A 18 4.90 13.29 -17.42
N HIS A 19 4.92 13.42 -18.74
CA HIS A 19 3.80 13.12 -19.65
C HIS A 19 4.09 11.81 -20.39
N THR A 20 4.05 10.70 -19.67
CA THR A 20 4.26 9.36 -20.23
C THR A 20 3.00 8.52 -20.01
N PRO A 21 2.74 7.48 -20.81
CA PRO A 21 1.63 6.55 -20.57
C PRO A 21 1.64 5.98 -19.16
N PHE A 22 2.83 5.75 -18.60
CA PHE A 22 3.01 5.29 -17.23
C PHE A 22 2.52 6.34 -16.20
N ALA A 23 2.86 7.61 -16.36
CA ALA A 23 2.40 8.69 -15.49
C ALA A 23 0.89 8.91 -15.63
N GLU A 24 0.34 8.78 -16.85
CA GLU A 24 -1.10 8.91 -17.09
C GLU A 24 -1.90 7.79 -16.39
N ALA A 25 -1.37 6.56 -16.33
CA ALA A 25 -2.01 5.47 -15.59
C ALA A 25 -2.17 5.80 -14.09
N TYR A 26 -1.15 6.39 -13.45
CA TYR A 26 -1.26 6.84 -12.07
C TYR A 26 -2.23 8.00 -11.89
N ARG A 27 -2.29 8.95 -12.85
CA ARG A 27 -3.27 10.05 -12.81
C ARG A 27 -4.70 9.53 -12.94
N ALA A 28 -4.94 8.56 -13.83
CA ALA A 28 -6.26 7.92 -13.97
C ALA A 28 -6.65 7.19 -12.67
N LEU A 29 -5.72 6.45 -12.06
CA LEU A 29 -5.97 5.79 -10.78
C LEU A 29 -6.25 6.80 -9.66
N ARG A 30 -5.47 7.89 -9.59
CA ARG A 30 -5.76 8.99 -8.64
C ARG A 30 -7.17 9.52 -8.81
N THR A 31 -7.59 9.85 -10.04
CA THR A 31 -8.92 10.39 -10.31
C THR A 31 -10.02 9.42 -9.85
N ASN A 32 -9.83 8.12 -10.07
CA ASN A 32 -10.78 7.11 -9.60
C ASN A 32 -10.83 7.05 -8.07
N LEU A 33 -9.68 7.11 -7.38
CA LEU A 33 -9.64 7.10 -5.92
C LEU A 33 -10.21 8.37 -5.30
N GLU A 34 -9.94 9.54 -5.90
CA GLU A 34 -10.54 10.81 -5.49
C GLU A 34 -12.07 10.76 -5.61
N TYR A 35 -12.58 10.22 -6.72
CA TYR A 35 -14.03 10.01 -6.89
C TYR A 35 -14.62 9.09 -5.81
N GLN A 36 -13.93 8.00 -5.46
CA GLN A 36 -14.35 7.09 -4.39
C GLN A 36 -14.31 7.79 -3.02
N ALA A 37 -13.29 8.62 -2.77
CA ALA A 37 -13.19 9.39 -1.53
C ALA A 37 -14.35 10.39 -1.40
N ASP A 38 -14.66 11.12 -2.48
CA ASP A 38 -15.70 12.16 -2.48
C ASP A 38 -17.12 11.59 -2.39
N THR A 39 -17.38 10.44 -3.04
CA THR A 39 -18.73 9.87 -3.13
C THR A 39 -19.05 8.82 -2.07
N GLN A 40 -18.04 8.09 -1.59
CA GLN A 40 -18.20 6.95 -0.68
C GLN A 40 -17.36 7.06 0.59
N GLY A 41 -16.59 8.15 0.74
CA GLY A 41 -15.73 8.35 1.91
C GLY A 41 -14.53 7.41 1.98
N VAL A 42 -14.08 6.86 0.84
CA VAL A 42 -12.95 5.91 0.78
C VAL A 42 -11.64 6.69 0.82
N LYS A 43 -11.18 7.05 2.01
CA LYS A 43 -9.91 7.75 2.22
C LYS A 43 -8.75 6.81 2.56
N SER A 44 -8.98 5.69 3.25
CA SER A 44 -7.96 4.68 3.53
C SER A 44 -8.03 3.53 2.53
N VAL A 45 -6.90 3.20 1.90
CA VAL A 45 -6.80 2.17 0.86
C VAL A 45 -5.64 1.24 1.14
N LEU A 46 -5.94 -0.06 1.26
CA LEU A 46 -4.93 -1.11 1.28
C LEU A 46 -4.47 -1.41 -0.14
N LEU A 47 -3.18 -1.40 -0.35
CA LEU A 47 -2.51 -1.85 -1.57
C LEU A 47 -2.11 -3.32 -1.38
N ALA A 48 -3.05 -4.24 -1.56
CA ALA A 48 -2.82 -5.67 -1.34
C ALA A 48 -2.01 -6.28 -2.49
N VAL A 49 -1.12 -7.21 -2.17
CA VAL A 49 -0.39 -8.03 -3.15
C VAL A 49 -0.64 -9.51 -2.89
N PRO A 50 -0.82 -10.34 -3.93
CA PRO A 50 -0.99 -11.78 -3.75
C PRO A 50 0.26 -12.46 -3.24
N ASP A 51 1.44 -12.11 -3.79
CA ASP A 51 2.74 -12.69 -3.45
C ASP A 51 3.87 -11.62 -3.35
N GLU A 52 5.10 -12.07 -3.07
CA GLU A 52 6.26 -11.19 -2.85
C GLU A 52 6.86 -10.57 -4.12
N LYS A 53 6.42 -10.98 -5.28
CA LYS A 53 7.02 -10.56 -6.56
C LYS A 53 6.58 -9.17 -6.99
N SER A 54 5.48 -8.66 -6.44
CA SER A 54 4.95 -7.35 -6.79
C SER A 54 5.73 -6.20 -6.15
N ASN A 55 6.04 -5.18 -6.94
CA ASN A 55 6.73 -3.96 -6.48
C ASN A 55 5.80 -2.99 -5.73
N GLN A 56 5.16 -3.48 -4.66
CA GLN A 56 4.17 -2.74 -3.87
C GLN A 56 4.69 -1.39 -3.36
N THR A 57 5.90 -1.35 -2.83
CA THR A 57 6.48 -0.13 -2.20
C THR A 57 6.72 0.98 -3.21
N VAL A 58 7.28 0.65 -4.39
CA VAL A 58 7.48 1.62 -5.48
C VAL A 58 6.13 2.10 -6.02
N PHE A 59 5.17 1.18 -6.16
CA PHE A 59 3.82 1.53 -6.57
C PHE A 59 3.16 2.49 -5.57
N ALA A 60 3.24 2.19 -4.27
CA ALA A 60 2.69 3.01 -3.20
C ALA A 60 3.30 4.41 -3.18
N GLU A 61 4.63 4.53 -3.31
CA GLU A 61 5.32 5.82 -3.39
C GLU A 61 4.86 6.64 -4.61
N ASN A 62 4.82 6.03 -5.79
CA ASN A 62 4.40 6.70 -7.01
C ASN A 62 2.94 7.18 -6.92
N LEU A 63 2.04 6.35 -6.41
CA LEU A 63 0.64 6.70 -6.21
C LEU A 63 0.50 7.84 -5.21
N ALA A 64 1.15 7.75 -4.05
CA ALA A 64 1.11 8.77 -3.01
C ALA A 64 1.61 10.13 -3.53
N ARG A 65 2.74 10.16 -4.26
CA ARG A 65 3.25 11.38 -4.88
C ARG A 65 2.27 11.97 -5.91
N THR A 66 1.62 11.09 -6.69
CA THR A 66 0.62 11.52 -7.67
C THR A 66 -0.62 12.10 -6.98
N MET A 67 -1.03 11.53 -5.85
CA MET A 67 -2.15 12.03 -5.06
C MET A 67 -1.83 13.30 -4.28
N ALA A 68 -0.57 13.53 -3.90
CA ALA A 68 -0.14 14.74 -3.17
C ALA A 68 -0.11 16.02 -4.04
N VAL A 69 -0.39 15.92 -5.33
CA VAL A 69 -0.49 17.09 -6.23
C VAL A 69 -1.65 17.98 -5.79
N GLY A 70 -1.43 19.31 -5.80
CA GLY A 70 -2.46 20.28 -5.36
C GLY A 70 -2.52 20.48 -3.85
N ASN A 71 -1.41 20.27 -3.15
CA ASN A 71 -1.27 20.41 -1.69
C ASN A 71 -2.15 19.45 -0.85
N LYS A 72 -2.51 18.29 -1.40
CA LYS A 72 -3.20 17.25 -0.63
C LYS A 72 -2.24 16.60 0.36
N ASN A 73 -2.72 16.37 1.57
CA ASN A 73 -2.02 15.63 2.61
C ASN A 73 -2.19 14.12 2.40
N VAL A 74 -1.14 13.44 1.99
CA VAL A 74 -1.15 11.99 1.76
C VAL A 74 -0.23 11.30 2.75
N LEU A 75 -0.74 10.23 3.37
CA LEU A 75 0.00 9.37 4.28
C LEU A 75 0.22 7.99 3.67
N LEU A 76 1.45 7.53 3.72
CA LEU A 76 1.81 6.12 3.51
C LEU A 76 1.97 5.45 4.86
N VAL A 77 1.37 4.28 5.05
CA VAL A 77 1.47 3.47 6.27
C VAL A 77 2.13 2.13 5.93
N ASP A 78 3.21 1.81 6.63
CA ASP A 78 3.87 0.51 6.48
C ASP A 78 3.24 -0.52 7.43
N GLY A 79 2.37 -1.37 6.90
CA GLY A 79 1.76 -2.49 7.61
C GLY A 79 2.54 -3.81 7.47
N ASP A 80 3.68 -3.84 6.76
CA ASP A 80 4.58 -5.00 6.73
C ASP A 80 5.58 -4.95 7.89
N ILE A 81 5.09 -5.28 9.08
CA ILE A 81 5.86 -5.18 10.33
C ILE A 81 7.09 -6.07 10.34
N SER A 82 7.01 -7.21 9.67
CA SER A 82 8.09 -8.21 9.64
C SER A 82 9.24 -7.78 8.74
N ASN A 83 8.95 -7.23 7.55
CA ASN A 83 9.98 -6.89 6.57
C ASN A 83 10.22 -5.38 6.47
N LYS A 84 9.28 -4.55 6.91
CA LYS A 84 9.38 -3.08 6.93
C LYS A 84 9.77 -2.50 5.56
N LYS A 85 9.20 -3.09 4.50
CA LYS A 85 9.63 -2.82 3.12
C LYS A 85 9.44 -1.36 2.70
N LEU A 86 8.32 -0.75 3.08
CA LEU A 86 8.06 0.65 2.78
C LEU A 86 8.98 1.57 3.59
N THR A 87 9.16 1.29 4.89
CA THR A 87 10.05 2.03 5.80
C THR A 87 11.46 2.11 5.23
N LEU A 88 12.03 0.95 4.87
CA LEU A 88 13.37 0.87 4.28
C LEU A 88 13.43 1.52 2.88
N HIS A 89 12.39 1.36 2.06
CA HIS A 89 12.33 1.91 0.71
C HIS A 89 12.39 3.45 0.69
N VAL A 90 11.75 4.11 1.66
CA VAL A 90 11.78 5.57 1.78
C VAL A 90 13.02 6.10 2.51
N GLY A 91 13.94 5.21 2.90
CA GLY A 91 15.22 5.55 3.53
C GLY A 91 15.15 5.81 5.03
N LEU A 92 14.08 5.36 5.69
CA LEU A 92 13.94 5.44 7.15
C LEU A 92 14.65 4.25 7.83
N CYS A 93 15.03 4.44 9.09
CA CYS A 93 15.63 3.40 9.90
C CYS A 93 14.59 2.33 10.29
N PRO A 94 14.92 1.03 10.28
CA PRO A 94 13.99 -0.02 10.69
C PRO A 94 13.59 0.03 12.18
N GLU A 95 14.35 0.76 13.00
CA GLU A 95 14.09 0.99 14.43
C GLU A 95 13.21 2.22 14.70
N GLU A 96 12.81 2.97 13.66
CA GLU A 96 11.91 4.11 13.83
C GLU A 96 10.61 3.67 14.50
N LYS A 97 10.14 4.48 15.46
CA LYS A 97 8.79 4.31 16.01
C LYS A 97 7.75 4.53 14.92
N GLY A 98 6.71 3.71 14.92
CA GLY A 98 5.75 3.72 13.84
C GLY A 98 4.39 3.14 14.21
N PHE A 99 3.76 2.47 13.26
CA PHE A 99 2.40 1.99 13.31
C PHE A 99 2.14 1.12 14.56
N THR A 100 2.97 0.11 14.83
CA THR A 100 2.83 -0.75 16.01
C THR A 100 3.01 0.01 17.31
N ASP A 101 3.92 0.98 17.38
CA ASP A 101 4.19 1.76 18.59
C ASP A 101 3.02 2.70 18.92
N VAL A 102 2.39 3.28 17.89
CA VAL A 102 1.17 4.11 18.06
C VAL A 102 0.01 3.24 18.53
N LEU A 103 -0.21 2.07 17.92
CA LEU A 103 -1.27 1.14 18.31
C LEU A 103 -1.13 0.65 19.75
N GLN A 104 0.11 0.47 20.24
CA GLN A 104 0.39 0.05 21.62
C GLN A 104 0.50 1.24 22.61
N GLY A 105 0.28 2.48 22.15
CA GLY A 105 0.38 3.67 23.00
C GLY A 105 1.81 4.00 23.45
N ARG A 106 2.83 3.45 22.78
CA ARG A 106 4.25 3.68 23.11
C ARG A 106 4.79 5.04 22.61
N CYS A 107 4.10 5.67 21.65
CA CYS A 107 4.39 7.01 21.20
C CYS A 107 3.12 7.69 20.65
N GLN A 108 3.16 9.03 20.55
CA GLN A 108 2.10 9.77 19.89
C GLN A 108 2.23 9.66 18.37
N LEU A 109 1.09 9.75 17.65
CA LEU A 109 1.06 9.70 16.19
C LEU A 109 1.97 10.77 15.57
N ALA A 110 1.94 11.99 16.10
CA ALA A 110 2.73 13.12 15.61
C ALA A 110 4.26 12.87 15.68
N ASP A 111 4.71 12.09 16.65
CA ASP A 111 6.14 11.76 16.82
C ASP A 111 6.56 10.62 15.86
N ALA A 112 5.63 9.73 15.52
CA ALA A 112 5.87 8.58 14.67
C ALA A 112 5.86 8.92 13.17
N VAL A 113 5.02 9.87 12.74
CA VAL A 113 4.91 10.26 11.32
C VAL A 113 6.13 11.04 10.89
N LYS A 114 6.70 10.66 9.75
CA LYS A 114 7.88 11.31 9.13
C LYS A 114 7.51 11.97 7.81
N LYS A 115 8.08 13.13 7.52
CA LYS A 115 7.95 13.78 6.22
C LYS A 115 9.01 13.24 5.24
N CYS A 116 8.55 12.67 4.13
CA CYS A 116 9.40 12.14 3.05
C CYS A 116 9.07 12.87 1.73
N GLY A 117 9.67 14.03 1.54
CA GLY A 117 9.35 14.92 0.41
C GLY A 117 7.93 15.47 0.53
N THR A 118 7.09 15.23 -0.50
CA THR A 118 5.70 15.71 -0.56
C THR A 118 4.70 14.84 0.18
N VAL A 119 5.12 13.66 0.67
CA VAL A 119 4.25 12.72 1.36
C VAL A 119 4.66 12.54 2.83
N SER A 120 3.72 12.14 3.67
CA SER A 120 3.99 11.70 5.04
C SER A 120 4.09 10.17 5.06
N VAL A 121 4.90 9.64 5.96
CA VAL A 121 5.07 8.18 6.14
C VAL A 121 4.92 7.83 7.62
N LEU A 122 4.10 6.86 7.92
CA LEU A 122 4.06 6.19 9.22
C LEU A 122 4.84 4.87 9.07
N PRO A 123 6.06 4.78 9.61
CA PRO A 123 6.88 3.57 9.54
C PRO A 123 6.19 2.38 10.18
N ALA A 124 6.69 1.17 9.93
CA ALA A 124 6.16 -0.07 10.51
C ALA A 124 6.19 -0.06 12.05
N GLY A 125 7.24 0.50 12.63
CA GLY A 125 7.44 0.53 14.08
C GLY A 125 8.19 -0.68 14.60
N THR A 126 8.14 -0.87 15.92
CA THR A 126 8.80 -2.00 16.60
C THR A 126 8.13 -3.32 16.21
N SER A 127 8.95 -4.34 15.94
CA SER A 127 8.46 -5.68 15.65
C SER A 127 7.65 -6.25 16.82
N VAL A 128 6.58 -6.98 16.51
CA VAL A 128 5.68 -7.64 17.48
C VAL A 128 5.45 -9.08 17.05
N ASP A 129 5.12 -9.95 18.00
CA ASP A 129 4.94 -11.39 17.73
C ASP A 129 3.64 -11.67 16.98
N ASP A 130 2.58 -10.88 17.24
CA ASP A 130 1.27 -11.01 16.58
C ASP A 130 0.79 -9.67 16.00
N PRO A 131 1.26 -9.29 14.80
CA PRO A 131 0.79 -8.08 14.13
C PRO A 131 -0.71 -8.12 13.80
N ALA A 132 -1.23 -9.28 13.36
CA ALA A 132 -2.63 -9.42 12.99
C ALA A 132 -3.57 -9.19 14.18
N GLY A 133 -3.25 -9.75 15.35
CA GLY A 133 -3.99 -9.50 16.59
C GLY A 133 -3.94 -8.03 17.02
N LEU A 134 -2.78 -7.39 16.91
CA LEU A 134 -2.62 -5.97 17.19
C LEU A 134 -3.47 -5.09 16.25
N PHE A 135 -3.49 -5.41 14.95
CA PHE A 135 -4.30 -4.69 13.97
C PHE A 135 -5.80 -4.89 14.23
N ALA A 136 -6.22 -6.11 14.53
CA ALA A 136 -7.62 -6.40 14.86
C ALA A 136 -8.09 -5.62 16.09
N ALA A 137 -7.21 -5.38 17.07
CA ALA A 137 -7.53 -4.68 18.30
C ALA A 137 -7.61 -3.15 18.16
N GLY A 138 -6.80 -2.53 17.26
CA GLY A 138 -6.64 -1.08 17.30
C GLY A 138 -6.56 -0.35 15.95
N ALA A 139 -6.31 -1.06 14.83
CA ALA A 139 -6.04 -0.39 13.57
C ALA A 139 -7.25 0.41 13.04
N GLU A 140 -8.49 -0.07 13.26
CA GLU A 140 -9.69 0.65 12.82
C GLU A 140 -9.81 2.04 13.43
N ALA A 141 -9.61 2.16 14.74
CA ALA A 141 -9.70 3.43 15.44
C ALA A 141 -8.59 4.41 14.99
N LEU A 142 -7.37 3.90 14.80
CA LEU A 142 -6.26 4.71 14.30
C LEU A 142 -6.50 5.15 12.86
N LEU A 143 -6.96 4.27 11.97
CA LEU A 143 -7.24 4.61 10.58
C LEU A 143 -8.34 5.67 10.46
N ARG A 144 -9.40 5.59 11.26
CA ARG A 144 -10.44 6.65 11.30
C ARG A 144 -9.84 8.01 11.66
N ARG A 145 -8.97 8.06 12.67
CA ARG A 145 -8.27 9.30 13.03
C ARG A 145 -7.38 9.81 11.90
N LEU A 146 -6.65 8.91 11.21
CA LEU A 146 -5.82 9.28 10.07
C LEU A 146 -6.67 9.83 8.89
N GLU A 147 -7.87 9.29 8.67
CA GLU A 147 -8.81 9.77 7.65
C GLU A 147 -9.36 11.18 7.94
N GLU A 148 -9.32 11.62 9.20
CA GLU A 148 -9.67 13.01 9.58
C GLU A 148 -8.51 13.98 9.30
N GLU A 149 -7.26 13.55 9.49
CA GLU A 149 -6.06 14.37 9.37
C GLU A 149 -5.49 14.41 7.94
N TYR A 150 -5.78 13.36 7.11
CA TYR A 150 -5.23 13.20 5.76
C TYR A 150 -6.32 13.09 4.69
N ASP A 151 -6.01 13.59 3.49
CA ASP A 151 -6.89 13.47 2.33
C ASP A 151 -6.89 12.03 1.76
N ALA A 152 -5.77 11.34 1.89
CA ALA A 152 -5.63 9.93 1.53
C ALA A 152 -4.62 9.21 2.44
N VAL A 153 -4.94 7.97 2.80
CA VAL A 153 -4.10 7.05 3.58
C VAL A 153 -3.89 5.78 2.78
N LEU A 154 -2.68 5.55 2.30
CA LEU A 154 -2.32 4.34 1.56
C LEU A 154 -1.56 3.38 2.48
N VAL A 155 -2.06 2.17 2.63
CA VAL A 155 -1.51 1.16 3.52
C VAL A 155 -0.84 0.06 2.70
N THR A 156 0.41 -0.25 2.98
CA THR A 156 1.08 -1.46 2.47
C THR A 156 0.97 -2.58 3.51
N ALA A 157 1.11 -3.83 3.07
CA ALA A 157 1.04 -4.99 3.96
C ALA A 157 1.84 -6.17 3.38
N PRO A 158 2.15 -7.20 4.17
CA PRO A 158 2.71 -8.44 3.64
C PRO A 158 1.79 -9.07 2.59
N PRO A 159 2.32 -9.97 1.73
CA PRO A 159 1.49 -10.68 0.75
C PRO A 159 0.35 -11.46 1.39
N VAL A 160 -0.87 -11.32 0.84
CA VAL A 160 -2.11 -11.94 1.36
C VAL A 160 -2.00 -13.47 1.45
N CYS A 161 -1.31 -14.11 0.49
CA CYS A 161 -1.14 -15.57 0.50
C CYS A 161 -0.10 -16.06 1.54
N ARG A 162 0.57 -15.14 2.28
CA ARG A 162 1.61 -15.49 3.25
C ARG A 162 1.30 -15.10 4.68
N ALA A 163 0.57 -14.01 4.87
CA ALA A 163 0.30 -13.47 6.19
C ALA A 163 -1.15 -13.01 6.31
N THR A 164 -1.72 -13.20 7.48
CA THR A 164 -3.10 -12.76 7.80
C THR A 164 -3.20 -11.26 8.03
N ASP A 165 -2.09 -10.58 8.26
CA ASP A 165 -1.99 -9.13 8.52
C ASP A 165 -2.71 -8.31 7.45
N ALA A 166 -2.44 -8.62 6.16
CA ALA A 166 -3.08 -7.94 5.04
C ALA A 166 -4.60 -8.18 5.00
N VAL A 167 -5.06 -9.36 5.40
CA VAL A 167 -6.50 -9.71 5.46
C VAL A 167 -7.18 -8.90 6.55
N VAL A 168 -6.55 -8.80 7.73
CA VAL A 168 -7.07 -8.00 8.86
C VAL A 168 -7.11 -6.52 8.49
N LEU A 169 -6.03 -5.98 7.89
CA LEU A 169 -6.00 -4.59 7.41
C LEU A 169 -7.05 -4.35 6.33
N GLY A 170 -7.26 -5.30 5.40
CA GLY A 170 -8.28 -5.21 4.36
C GLY A 170 -9.71 -5.08 4.91
N ARG A 171 -9.99 -5.65 6.08
CA ARG A 171 -11.29 -5.51 6.76
C ARG A 171 -11.51 -4.10 7.33
N VAL A 172 -10.46 -3.42 7.79
CA VAL A 172 -10.58 -2.18 8.56
C VAL A 172 -10.37 -0.91 7.72
N VAL A 173 -9.69 -1.01 6.57
CA VAL A 173 -9.60 0.11 5.61
C VAL A 173 -10.91 0.32 4.86
N LYS A 174 -11.10 1.49 4.26
CA LYS A 174 -12.32 1.81 3.47
C LYS A 174 -12.32 1.22 2.07
N GLY A 175 -11.14 0.91 1.53
CA GLY A 175 -11.02 0.29 0.22
C GLY A 175 -9.77 -0.57 0.08
N THR A 176 -9.80 -1.53 -0.82
CA THR A 176 -8.65 -2.39 -1.12
C THR A 176 -8.44 -2.48 -2.62
N ILE A 177 -7.21 -2.30 -3.07
CA ILE A 177 -6.77 -2.52 -4.45
C ILE A 177 -5.81 -3.69 -4.45
N VAL A 178 -6.03 -4.66 -5.35
CA VAL A 178 -5.11 -5.78 -5.54
C VAL A 178 -4.11 -5.43 -6.64
N LEU A 179 -2.82 -5.41 -6.32
CA LEU A 179 -1.74 -5.19 -7.28
C LEU A 179 -1.27 -6.54 -7.83
N VAL A 180 -1.34 -6.70 -9.15
CA VAL A 180 -0.98 -7.93 -9.84
C VAL A 180 0.13 -7.65 -10.84
N GLU A 181 1.31 -8.23 -10.67
CA GLU A 181 2.40 -8.11 -11.64
C GLU A 181 2.15 -9.02 -12.84
N ALA A 182 2.09 -8.40 -14.04
CA ALA A 182 1.78 -9.08 -15.28
C ALA A 182 2.79 -10.19 -15.62
N GLY A 183 2.27 -11.37 -15.93
CA GLY A 183 3.08 -12.52 -16.35
C GLY A 183 3.98 -13.12 -15.26
N THR A 184 3.84 -12.69 -14.00
CA THR A 184 4.68 -13.15 -12.88
C THR A 184 3.85 -13.84 -11.80
N VAL A 185 2.69 -13.29 -11.47
CA VAL A 185 1.80 -13.82 -10.42
C VAL A 185 0.87 -14.88 -11.02
N PRO A 186 0.85 -16.12 -10.48
CA PRO A 186 -0.08 -17.16 -10.93
C PRO A 186 -1.54 -16.77 -10.68
N GLN A 187 -2.42 -17.10 -11.60
CA GLN A 187 -3.84 -16.77 -11.53
C GLN A 187 -4.52 -17.32 -10.26
N ASP A 188 -4.17 -18.53 -9.84
CA ASP A 188 -4.70 -19.14 -8.63
C ASP A 188 -4.31 -18.38 -7.35
N CYS A 189 -3.12 -17.77 -7.34
CA CYS A 189 -2.69 -16.92 -6.24
C CYS A 189 -3.52 -15.62 -6.18
N VAL A 190 -3.83 -15.02 -7.33
CA VAL A 190 -4.71 -13.85 -7.41
C VAL A 190 -6.13 -14.19 -6.93
N GLN A 191 -6.66 -15.36 -7.33
CA GLN A 191 -7.97 -15.82 -6.89
C GLN A 191 -8.01 -16.05 -5.37
N LYS A 192 -7.02 -16.73 -4.80
CA LYS A 192 -6.90 -16.94 -3.35
C LYS A 192 -6.81 -15.63 -2.59
N CYS A 193 -6.03 -14.66 -3.10
CA CYS A 193 -5.93 -13.32 -2.52
C CYS A 193 -7.31 -12.62 -2.49
N ARG A 194 -8.01 -12.61 -3.60
CA ARG A 194 -9.37 -12.04 -3.71
C ARG A 194 -10.32 -12.71 -2.71
N ASP A 195 -10.35 -14.03 -2.71
CA ASP A 195 -11.30 -14.81 -1.89
C ASP A 195 -11.03 -14.61 -0.40
N ALA A 196 -9.76 -14.54 0.02
CA ALA A 196 -9.38 -14.26 1.40
C ALA A 196 -9.83 -12.86 1.84
N LEU A 197 -9.68 -11.84 0.99
CA LEU A 197 -10.12 -10.47 1.27
C LEU A 197 -11.66 -10.38 1.33
N LEU A 198 -12.35 -11.01 0.38
CA LEU A 198 -13.82 -11.02 0.37
C LEU A 198 -14.41 -11.78 1.58
N ALA A 199 -13.77 -12.85 2.03
CA ALA A 199 -14.22 -13.63 3.19
C ALA A 199 -14.28 -12.82 4.50
N VAL A 200 -13.49 -11.75 4.62
CA VAL A 200 -13.53 -10.84 5.78
C VAL A 200 -14.35 -9.57 5.54
N GLY A 201 -15.03 -9.47 4.40
CA GLY A 201 -15.84 -8.32 4.04
C GLY A 201 -15.02 -7.10 3.58
N ALA A 202 -13.79 -7.29 3.08
CA ALA A 202 -13.00 -6.21 2.53
C ALA A 202 -13.71 -5.56 1.32
N ASN A 203 -13.70 -4.23 1.27
CA ASN A 203 -14.25 -3.47 0.14
C ASN A 203 -13.24 -3.46 -1.02
N LEU A 204 -13.36 -4.41 -1.95
CA LEU A 204 -12.50 -4.50 -3.12
C LEU A 204 -12.90 -3.46 -4.18
N LEU A 205 -12.07 -2.44 -4.37
CA LEU A 205 -12.26 -1.40 -5.39
C LEU A 205 -11.90 -1.89 -6.79
N GLY A 206 -10.99 -2.88 -6.88
CA GLY A 206 -10.54 -3.45 -8.14
C GLY A 206 -9.13 -4.02 -8.07
N ALA A 207 -8.55 -4.25 -9.25
CA ALA A 207 -7.17 -4.69 -9.39
C ALA A 207 -6.40 -3.76 -10.35
N VAL A 208 -5.11 -3.61 -10.09
CA VAL A 208 -4.17 -2.88 -10.97
C VAL A 208 -3.14 -3.86 -11.49
N LEU A 209 -3.03 -3.95 -12.80
CA LEU A 209 -2.01 -4.73 -13.46
C LEU A 209 -0.73 -3.88 -13.56
N THR A 210 0.34 -4.32 -12.90
CA THR A 210 1.66 -3.66 -12.91
C THR A 210 2.60 -4.36 -13.89
N ASP A 211 3.62 -3.63 -14.36
CA ASP A 211 4.64 -4.12 -15.32
C ASP A 211 4.06 -4.74 -16.62
N TYR A 212 2.88 -4.24 -17.00
CA TYR A 212 2.20 -4.66 -18.22
C TYR A 212 2.88 -4.05 -19.46
N ASP A 213 3.28 -4.90 -20.40
CA ASP A 213 3.82 -4.51 -21.70
C ASP A 213 2.84 -4.95 -22.81
N PRO A 214 2.11 -4.01 -23.45
CA PRO A 214 1.13 -4.35 -24.49
C PRO A 214 1.73 -5.03 -25.72
N LYS A 215 3.07 -5.03 -25.86
CA LYS A 215 3.76 -5.67 -26.97
C LYS A 215 4.12 -7.15 -26.70
N LYS A 216 3.80 -7.66 -25.49
CA LYS A 216 4.13 -9.03 -25.07
C LYS A 216 2.92 -9.96 -24.96
N ILE A 217 1.78 -9.54 -25.50
CA ILE A 217 0.58 -10.37 -25.65
C ILE A 217 0.43 -10.83 -27.07
#